data_3d4db418da3a2c462e87f29d5aaed45a
#
_entry.id   3d4db418da3a2c462e87f29d5aaed45a
#
_cell.length_a   1.000
_cell.length_b   1.000
_cell.length_c   1.000
_cell.angle_alpha   90.00
_cell.angle_beta   90.00
_cell.angle_gamma   90.00
#
_symmetry.space_group_name_H-M   'P 1'
#
loop_
_entity.id
_entity.type
_entity.pdbx_description
1 polymer ?
#
loop_
_entity_poly.entity_id
_entity_poly.type
_entity_poly.pdbx_seq_one_letter_code
_entity_poly.pdbx_strand_id
1 'polypeptide(L)'
;MSKWVVDTCVIIDILSGDGEFSSKSADAIDLKRDDGLVVAPITYVELAPSFDGDSNRQDSTLAELGIGIDFGGNMDAVMAAYKAWHEHVLRKRAGQVAKRPIADIMIGAYAMQKGGLITRNEDDFRALFPNLTIFNPVTMTT
;
A
#
# COMPACT_ATOMS: atom_id res chain seq x y z
N MET A 1 -4.41 3.49 -18.48
CA MET A 1 -3.17 2.98 -17.83
C MET A 1 -3.42 2.79 -16.36
N SER A 2 -3.07 1.64 -15.88
CA SER A 2 -3.30 1.32 -14.48
C SER A 2 -2.16 1.83 -13.62
N LYS A 3 -2.52 2.54 -12.56
CA LYS A 3 -1.55 3.09 -11.60
C LYS A 3 -1.15 2.02 -10.58
N TRP A 4 0.03 2.21 -10.00
CA TRP A 4 0.49 1.37 -8.89
C TRP A 4 0.18 2.05 -7.57
N VAL A 5 -0.35 1.29 -6.64
CA VAL A 5 -0.59 1.75 -5.27
C VAL A 5 0.67 1.50 -4.46
N VAL A 6 1.10 2.50 -3.69
CA VAL A 6 2.31 2.40 -2.86
C VAL A 6 1.88 2.12 -1.42
N ASP A 7 2.35 1.00 -0.87
CA ASP A 7 2.08 0.63 0.51
C ASP A 7 2.81 1.57 1.47
N THR A 8 2.22 1.78 2.63
CA THR A 8 2.76 2.67 3.67
C THR A 8 4.21 2.33 4.03
N CYS A 9 4.55 1.04 4.14
CA CYS A 9 5.90 0.62 4.53
C CYS A 9 6.97 1.10 3.54
N VAL A 10 6.65 1.15 2.25
CA VAL A 10 7.59 1.59 1.21
C VAL A 10 7.92 3.07 1.39
N ILE A 11 6.91 3.88 1.66
CA ILE A 11 7.10 5.32 1.88
C ILE A 11 7.89 5.56 3.17
N ILE A 12 7.55 4.86 4.24
CA ILE A 12 8.27 4.97 5.52
C ILE A 12 9.74 4.58 5.36
N ASP A 13 10.04 3.53 4.59
CA ASP A 13 11.43 3.14 4.31
C ASP A 13 12.21 4.29 3.70
N ILE A 14 11.62 4.98 2.71
CA ILE A 14 12.27 6.10 2.04
C ILE A 14 12.49 7.26 3.02
N LEU A 15 11.46 7.59 3.82
CA LEU A 15 11.50 8.70 4.75
C LEU A 15 12.48 8.47 5.89
N SER A 16 12.58 7.25 6.39
CA SER A 16 13.45 6.92 7.52
C SER A 16 14.92 6.89 7.16
N GLY A 17 15.23 6.74 5.87
CA GLY A 17 16.61 6.60 5.43
C GLY A 17 17.28 5.31 5.92
N ASP A 18 16.49 4.29 6.27
CA ASP A 18 16.99 2.99 6.68
C ASP A 18 17.84 2.40 5.56
N GLY A 19 19.12 2.13 5.85
CA GLY A 19 20.09 1.71 4.85
C GLY A 19 19.75 0.41 4.13
N GLU A 20 18.95 -0.47 4.72
CA GLU A 20 18.62 -1.75 4.09
C GLU A 20 17.51 -1.61 3.04
N PHE A 21 16.43 -0.92 3.38
CA PHE A 21 15.24 -0.89 2.52
C PHE A 21 15.02 0.44 1.81
N SER A 22 15.60 1.54 2.32
CA SER A 22 15.38 2.88 1.78
C SER A 22 15.75 2.96 0.30
N SER A 23 16.94 2.48 -0.06
CA SER A 23 17.43 2.49 -1.43
C SER A 23 16.57 1.62 -2.35
N LYS A 24 16.24 0.41 -1.90
CA LYS A 24 15.42 -0.52 -2.69
C LYS A 24 14.02 0.01 -2.92
N SER A 25 13.41 0.60 -1.88
CA SER A 25 12.09 1.21 -1.99
C SER A 25 12.11 2.42 -2.92
N ALA A 26 13.15 3.25 -2.84
CA ALA A 26 13.30 4.38 -3.75
C ALA A 26 13.45 3.93 -5.20
N ASP A 27 14.23 2.88 -5.45
CA ASP A 27 14.43 2.32 -6.79
C ASP A 27 13.11 1.78 -7.36
N ALA A 28 12.31 1.11 -6.53
CA ALA A 28 11.01 0.59 -6.96
C ALA A 28 10.06 1.72 -7.37
N ILE A 29 10.03 2.79 -6.58
CA ILE A 29 9.24 4.00 -6.89
C ILE A 29 9.68 4.59 -8.22
N ASP A 30 10.98 4.75 -8.43
CA ASP A 30 11.52 5.30 -9.68
C ASP A 30 11.15 4.43 -10.88
N LEU A 31 11.25 3.11 -10.72
CA LEU A 31 10.97 2.18 -11.79
C LEU A 31 9.50 2.21 -12.23
N LYS A 32 8.58 2.44 -11.30
CA LYS A 32 7.15 2.43 -11.58
C LYS A 32 6.54 3.83 -11.77
N ARG A 33 7.35 4.89 -11.63
CA ARG A 33 6.84 6.27 -11.66
C ARG A 33 6.08 6.60 -12.94
N ASP A 34 6.57 6.14 -14.09
CA ASP A 34 5.95 6.46 -15.38
C ASP A 34 4.56 5.85 -15.55
N ASP A 35 4.29 4.74 -14.87
CA ASP A 35 2.96 4.12 -14.87
C ASP A 35 1.95 4.90 -14.02
N GLY A 36 2.44 5.78 -13.16
CA GLY A 36 1.64 6.52 -12.20
C GLY A 36 1.61 5.84 -10.83
N LEU A 37 1.79 6.65 -9.80
CA LEU A 37 1.83 6.17 -8.41
C LEU A 37 0.75 6.88 -7.60
N VAL A 38 0.03 6.13 -6.77
CA VAL A 38 -0.99 6.68 -5.87
C VAL A 38 -0.90 6.00 -4.50
N VAL A 39 -1.47 6.63 -3.48
CA VAL A 39 -1.64 6.02 -2.16
C VAL A 39 -3.11 5.85 -1.85
N ALA A 40 -3.43 4.78 -1.14
CA ALA A 40 -4.77 4.58 -0.60
C ALA A 40 -5.05 5.64 0.49
N PRO A 41 -6.32 6.02 0.71
CA PRO A 41 -6.65 6.98 1.77
C PRO A 41 -6.13 6.59 3.14
N ILE A 42 -6.18 5.31 3.49
CA ILE A 42 -5.68 4.84 4.78
C ILE A 42 -4.16 5.04 4.91
N THR A 43 -3.42 4.88 3.83
CA THR A 43 -1.97 5.15 3.83
C THR A 43 -1.69 6.61 4.13
N TYR A 44 -2.46 7.51 3.55
CA TYR A 44 -2.32 8.94 3.84
C TYR A 44 -2.48 9.22 5.34
N VAL A 45 -3.46 8.58 5.98
CA VAL A 45 -3.68 8.71 7.42
C VAL A 45 -2.52 8.10 8.21
N GLU A 46 -2.05 6.93 7.81
CA GLU A 46 -0.96 6.24 8.51
C GLU A 46 0.36 7.03 8.48
N LEU A 47 0.55 7.86 7.47
CA LEU A 47 1.77 8.66 7.33
C LEU A 47 1.80 9.89 8.25
N ALA A 48 0.69 10.26 8.88
CA ALA A 48 0.60 11.47 9.68
C ALA A 48 1.71 11.58 10.74
N PRO A 49 2.01 10.53 11.53
CA PRO A 49 3.10 10.64 12.53
C PRO A 49 4.47 10.91 11.92
N SER A 50 4.73 10.44 10.71
CA SER A 50 6.00 10.67 10.02
C SER A 50 6.23 12.13 9.67
N PHE A 51 5.18 12.94 9.66
CA PHE A 51 5.22 14.37 9.34
C PHE A 51 4.75 15.24 10.51
N ASP A 52 4.69 14.68 11.70
CA ASP A 52 4.20 15.37 12.91
C ASP A 52 2.82 16.02 12.71
N GLY A 53 1.98 15.39 11.88
CA GLY A 53 0.65 15.90 11.58
C GLY A 53 0.61 17.08 10.62
N ASP A 54 1.71 17.43 9.99
CA ASP A 54 1.78 18.54 9.03
C ASP A 54 1.40 18.04 7.63
N SER A 55 0.12 18.20 7.28
CA SER A 55 -0.39 17.73 6.00
C SER A 55 0.22 18.46 4.80
N ASN A 56 0.57 19.73 4.95
CA ASN A 56 1.20 20.47 3.84
C ASN A 56 2.57 19.89 3.51
N ARG A 57 3.36 19.56 4.53
CA ARG A 57 4.66 18.93 4.33
C ARG A 57 4.50 17.52 3.75
N GLN A 58 3.51 16.78 4.22
CA GLN A 58 3.20 15.44 3.69
C GLN A 58 2.83 15.51 2.20
N ASP A 59 1.94 16.42 1.83
CA ASP A 59 1.52 16.61 0.44
C ASP A 59 2.71 16.96 -0.46
N SER A 60 3.57 17.88 0.00
CA SER A 60 4.75 18.27 -0.75
C SER A 60 5.73 17.11 -0.95
N THR A 61 5.94 16.30 0.09
CA THR A 61 6.85 15.16 0.01
C THR A 61 6.32 14.09 -0.94
N LEU A 62 5.03 13.78 -0.87
CA LEU A 62 4.41 12.82 -1.80
C LEU A 62 4.52 13.31 -3.23
N ALA A 63 4.30 14.60 -3.46
CA ALA A 63 4.43 15.20 -4.80
C ALA A 63 5.87 15.07 -5.32
N GLU A 64 6.87 15.29 -4.48
CA GLU A 64 8.28 15.13 -4.86
C GLU A 64 8.61 13.69 -5.25
N LEU A 65 7.98 12.71 -4.60
CA LEU A 65 8.14 11.30 -4.91
C LEU A 65 7.35 10.89 -6.17
N GLY A 66 6.54 11.79 -6.71
CA GLY A 66 5.68 11.48 -7.85
C GLY A 66 4.45 10.66 -7.48
N ILE A 67 4.07 10.67 -6.21
CA ILE A 67 2.94 9.89 -5.70
C ILE A 67 1.72 10.79 -5.60
N GLY A 68 0.66 10.42 -6.32
CA GLY A 68 -0.62 11.13 -6.29
C GLY A 68 -1.48 10.71 -5.12
N ILE A 69 -2.43 11.58 -4.80
CA ILE A 69 -3.42 11.35 -3.76
C ILE A 69 -4.78 11.27 -4.48
N ASP A 70 -5.43 10.13 -4.39
CA ASP A 70 -6.73 9.91 -5.00
C ASP A 70 -7.70 9.45 -3.93
N PHE A 71 -8.60 10.36 -3.55
CA PHE A 71 -9.60 10.09 -2.53
C PHE A 71 -11.00 9.90 -3.14
N GLY A 72 -11.07 9.68 -4.45
CA GLY A 72 -12.33 9.38 -5.12
C GLY A 72 -12.96 8.11 -4.54
N GLY A 73 -14.24 8.19 -4.19
CA GLY A 73 -14.96 7.05 -3.67
C GLY A 73 -15.05 5.93 -4.71
N ASN A 74 -14.83 4.70 -4.28
CA ASN A 74 -14.95 3.53 -5.14
C ASN A 74 -15.64 2.41 -4.35
N MET A 75 -16.91 2.17 -4.68
CA MET A 75 -17.71 1.16 -4.00
C MET A 75 -17.17 -0.24 -4.22
N ASP A 76 -16.57 -0.51 -5.38
CA ASP A 76 -15.96 -1.83 -5.65
C ASP A 76 -14.81 -2.11 -4.67
N ALA A 77 -14.01 -1.10 -4.37
CA ALA A 77 -12.92 -1.25 -3.38
C ALA A 77 -13.50 -1.50 -1.97
N VAL A 78 -14.57 -0.78 -1.61
CA VAL A 78 -15.23 -0.97 -0.32
C VAL A 78 -15.78 -2.40 -0.20
N MET A 79 -16.43 -2.90 -1.25
CA MET A 79 -16.99 -4.26 -1.24
C MET A 79 -15.90 -5.32 -1.23
N ALA A 80 -14.79 -5.09 -1.93
CA ALA A 80 -13.63 -6.00 -1.86
C ALA A 80 -13.05 -6.05 -0.44
N ALA A 81 -12.93 -4.91 0.22
CA ALA A 81 -12.46 -4.84 1.61
C ALA A 81 -13.45 -5.54 2.55
N TYR A 82 -14.73 -5.31 2.37
CA TYR A 82 -15.79 -5.93 3.16
C TYR A 82 -15.68 -7.45 3.10
N LYS A 83 -15.57 -8.00 1.90
CA LYS A 83 -15.47 -9.45 1.70
C LYS A 83 -14.18 -10.01 2.31
N ALA A 84 -13.04 -9.35 2.07
CA ALA A 84 -11.76 -9.79 2.59
C ALA A 84 -11.74 -9.76 4.13
N TRP A 85 -12.32 -8.73 4.72
CA TRP A 85 -12.42 -8.61 6.18
C TRP A 85 -13.27 -9.74 6.76
N HIS A 86 -14.42 -10.01 6.16
CA HIS A 86 -15.29 -11.09 6.62
C HIS A 86 -14.58 -12.44 6.57
N GLU A 87 -13.91 -12.76 5.46
CA GLU A 87 -13.16 -14.00 5.31
C GLU A 87 -12.02 -14.09 6.31
N HIS A 88 -11.32 -12.98 6.57
CA HIS A 88 -10.26 -12.92 7.58
C HIS A 88 -10.78 -13.25 8.97
N VAL A 89 -11.92 -12.67 9.35
CA VAL A 89 -12.55 -12.93 10.66
C VAL A 89 -12.91 -14.40 10.80
N LEU A 90 -13.45 -15.01 9.75
CA LEU A 90 -13.78 -16.44 9.77
C LEU A 90 -12.52 -17.30 9.99
N ARG A 91 -11.43 -17.00 9.29
CA ARG A 91 -10.16 -17.72 9.46
C ARG A 91 -9.60 -17.52 10.88
N LYS A 92 -9.72 -16.32 11.43
CA LYS A 92 -9.26 -16.03 12.78
C LYS A 92 -10.06 -16.81 13.83
N ARG A 93 -11.37 -16.91 13.66
CA ARG A 93 -12.23 -17.70 14.54
C ARG A 93 -11.86 -19.18 14.51
N ALA A 94 -11.39 -19.66 13.36
CA ALA A 94 -10.92 -21.04 13.20
C ALA A 94 -9.48 -21.25 13.70
N GLY A 95 -8.84 -20.20 14.26
CA GLY A 95 -7.47 -20.29 14.77
C GLY A 95 -6.39 -20.24 13.69
N GLN A 96 -6.74 -19.87 12.47
CA GLN A 96 -5.83 -19.90 11.32
C GLN A 96 -5.02 -18.62 11.14
N VAL A 97 -5.41 -17.52 11.79
CA VAL A 97 -4.79 -16.21 11.62
C VAL A 97 -4.68 -15.50 12.95
N ALA A 98 -3.49 -14.96 13.26
CA ALA A 98 -3.23 -14.28 14.53
C ALA A 98 -3.44 -12.77 14.47
N LYS A 99 -3.28 -12.13 13.31
CA LYS A 99 -3.30 -10.68 13.16
C LYS A 99 -4.65 -10.16 12.66
N ARG A 100 -4.89 -8.86 12.88
CA ARG A 100 -6.08 -8.17 12.41
C ARG A 100 -5.65 -7.04 11.45
N PRO A 101 -5.37 -7.35 10.20
CA PRO A 101 -4.74 -6.40 9.28
C PRO A 101 -5.77 -5.51 8.57
N ILE A 102 -6.53 -4.73 9.31
CA ILE A 102 -7.59 -3.91 8.70
C ILE A 102 -7.03 -2.89 7.71
N ALA A 103 -5.88 -2.28 8.03
CA ALA A 103 -5.25 -1.33 7.12
C ALA A 103 -4.78 -2.03 5.84
N ASP A 104 -4.15 -3.21 5.97
CA ASP A 104 -3.71 -3.99 4.81
C ASP A 104 -4.88 -4.41 3.94
N ILE A 105 -6.01 -4.76 4.55
CA ILE A 105 -7.22 -5.12 3.80
C ILE A 105 -7.70 -3.92 2.97
N MET A 106 -7.71 -2.73 3.56
CA MET A 106 -8.13 -1.52 2.85
C MET A 106 -7.16 -1.13 1.74
N ILE A 107 -5.86 -1.25 1.99
CA ILE A 107 -4.83 -0.96 0.98
C ILE A 107 -4.92 -1.97 -0.17
N GLY A 108 -4.99 -3.25 0.14
CA GLY A 108 -5.08 -4.31 -0.87
C GLY A 108 -6.34 -4.21 -1.70
N ALA A 109 -7.48 -3.95 -1.09
CA ALA A 109 -8.75 -3.77 -1.78
C ALA A 109 -8.70 -2.58 -2.74
N TYR A 110 -8.09 -1.48 -2.32
CA TYR A 110 -7.88 -0.32 -3.17
C TYR A 110 -6.96 -0.67 -4.35
N ALA A 111 -5.86 -1.39 -4.08
CA ALA A 111 -4.91 -1.80 -5.11
C ALA A 111 -5.52 -2.77 -6.13
N MET A 112 -6.48 -3.59 -5.73
CA MET A 112 -7.21 -4.46 -6.66
C MET A 112 -7.97 -3.68 -7.74
N GLN A 113 -8.30 -2.42 -7.48
CA GLN A 113 -8.98 -1.53 -8.43
C GLN A 113 -7.98 -0.72 -9.28
N LYS A 114 -6.70 -0.94 -9.08
CA LYS A 114 -5.61 -0.26 -9.78
C LYS A 114 -4.74 -1.29 -10.49
N GLY A 115 -3.53 -0.92 -10.91
CA GLY A 115 -2.63 -1.82 -11.61
C GLY A 115 -1.91 -2.81 -10.72
N GLY A 116 -1.83 -2.54 -9.43
CA GLY A 116 -1.16 -3.40 -8.48
C GLY A 116 -0.65 -2.64 -7.28
N LEU A 117 0.12 -3.33 -6.45
CA LEU A 117 0.63 -2.81 -5.18
C LEU A 117 2.15 -2.94 -5.12
N ILE A 118 2.82 -1.88 -4.71
CA ILE A 118 4.26 -1.91 -4.40
C ILE A 118 4.37 -2.08 -2.88
N THR A 119 4.88 -3.23 -2.45
CA THR A 119 4.99 -3.55 -1.01
C THR A 119 6.11 -4.56 -0.77
N ARG A 120 6.75 -4.46 0.41
CA ARG A 120 7.66 -5.49 0.91
C ARG A 120 6.94 -6.66 1.57
N ASN A 121 5.70 -6.44 2.00
CA ASN A 121 4.92 -7.44 2.75
C ASN A 121 4.11 -8.32 1.80
N GLU A 122 4.78 -8.90 0.84
CA GLU A 122 4.13 -9.66 -0.23
C GLU A 122 3.25 -10.80 0.30
N ASP A 123 3.77 -11.59 1.23
CA ASP A 123 3.06 -12.76 1.74
C ASP A 123 1.77 -12.39 2.44
N ASP A 124 1.79 -11.31 3.24
CA ASP A 124 0.60 -10.85 3.95
C ASP A 124 -0.50 -10.43 2.97
N PHE A 125 -0.15 -9.69 1.92
CA PHE A 125 -1.13 -9.25 0.93
C PHE A 125 -1.63 -10.38 0.05
N ARG A 126 -0.77 -11.35 -0.31
CA ARG A 126 -1.21 -12.51 -1.10
C ARG A 126 -2.15 -13.40 -0.32
N ALA A 127 -1.99 -13.49 1.00
CA ALA A 127 -2.91 -14.23 1.85
C ALA A 127 -4.31 -13.60 1.85
N LEU A 128 -4.39 -12.28 1.76
CA LEU A 128 -5.65 -11.54 1.74
C LEU A 128 -6.24 -11.45 0.32
N PHE A 129 -5.40 -11.25 -0.67
CA PHE A 129 -5.80 -11.03 -2.06
C PHE A 129 -4.90 -11.86 -2.99
N PRO A 130 -5.20 -13.15 -3.18
CA PRO A 130 -4.33 -14.04 -3.96
C PRO A 130 -4.09 -13.60 -5.41
N ASN A 131 -5.00 -12.83 -5.98
CA ASN A 131 -4.93 -12.38 -7.38
C ASN A 131 -4.32 -10.99 -7.54
N LEU A 132 -3.90 -10.36 -6.43
CA LEU A 132 -3.32 -9.01 -6.47
C LEU A 132 -1.95 -9.04 -7.16
N THR A 133 -1.74 -8.14 -8.10
CA THR A 133 -0.43 -7.94 -8.71
C THR A 133 0.44 -7.16 -7.72
N ILE A 134 1.59 -7.72 -7.36
CA ILE A 134 2.50 -7.13 -6.38
C ILE A 134 3.87 -6.95 -6.99
N PHE A 135 4.44 -5.75 -6.83
CA PHE A 135 5.85 -5.48 -7.12
C PHE A 135 6.58 -5.33 -5.80
N ASN A 136 7.52 -6.23 -5.53
CA ASN A 136 8.28 -6.25 -4.28
C ASN A 136 9.61 -5.53 -4.45
N PRO A 137 9.86 -4.41 -3.73
CA PRO A 137 11.12 -3.66 -3.83
C PRO A 137 12.36 -4.47 -3.45
N VAL A 138 12.21 -5.49 -2.63
CA VAL A 138 13.35 -6.31 -2.19
C VAL A 138 13.85 -7.20 -3.33
N THR A 139 12.92 -7.83 -4.04
CA THR A 139 13.24 -8.73 -5.17
C THR A 139 13.23 -8.01 -6.50
N MET A 140 12.59 -6.84 -6.59
CA MET A 140 12.39 -6.06 -7.82
C MET A 140 11.66 -6.86 -8.89
N THR A 141 10.70 -7.69 -8.47
CA THR A 141 9.90 -8.55 -9.36
C THR A 141 8.43 -8.48 -8.99
N THR A 142 7.59 -8.86 -9.93
CA THR A 142 6.15 -9.03 -9.72
C THR A 142 5.78 -10.49 -9.47
#